data_12b071015f00df0e31d07ab781f843fb
#
_entry.id   12b071015f00df0e31d07ab781f843fb
#
_cell.length_a   1.000
_cell.length_b   1.000
_cell.length_c   1.000
_cell.angle_alpha   90.00
_cell.angle_beta   90.00
_cell.angle_gamma   90.00
#
_symmetry.space_group_name_H-M   'P 1'
#
loop_
_entity.id
_entity.type
_entity.pdbx_description
1 polymer ?
#
loop_
_entity_poly.entity_id
_entity_poly.type
_entity_poly.pdbx_seq_one_letter_code
_entity_poly.pdbx_strand_id
1 'polypeptide(L)'
;SKYSGEIKTAIVLGSGLGAFADAVEGAVKIPYEEIPGFARSTVVGHAGQLVLGTIDGVAVAVQQGRFHFYEGYDMEQVMLPVRSFGLLGVKNLILTNAAGSLNSDMMPGSLMLISDHLNCLGVNPLRGPNDERFGPRFPDMSEVYDREFQEIALEEANNIARERHDKGRDAELTDFIHRGIYCALSGPTYETPAEIRMYRQLGADAVGMSTVPEAIAARHMGMRSLGISCITNLAAGMEEGVIDHSHVMETGARVAEVFNELLRRIVIRIGK
;
A
#
# COMPACT_ATOMS: atom_id res chain seq x y z
N SER A 1 6.00 -27.69 -2.64
CA SER A 1 5.34 -26.38 -2.83
C SER A 1 3.93 -26.48 -2.27
N LYS A 2 3.54 -25.55 -1.38
CA LYS A 2 2.18 -25.50 -0.81
C LYS A 2 1.16 -24.94 -1.82
N TYR A 3 1.61 -24.28 -2.88
CA TYR A 3 0.80 -23.71 -3.96
C TYR A 3 1.47 -23.95 -5.31
N SER A 4 0.68 -24.27 -6.35
CA SER A 4 1.19 -24.64 -7.68
C SER A 4 0.71 -23.72 -8.81
N GLY A 5 -0.10 -22.68 -8.52
CA GLY A 5 -0.59 -21.73 -9.53
C GLY A 5 0.45 -20.68 -9.90
N GLU A 6 0.40 -20.19 -11.15
CA GLU A 6 1.16 -19.01 -11.57
C GLU A 6 0.50 -17.75 -10.98
N ILE A 7 1.24 -16.98 -10.19
CA ILE A 7 0.75 -15.74 -9.58
C ILE A 7 1.40 -14.56 -10.28
N LYS A 8 0.58 -13.71 -10.91
CA LYS A 8 1.03 -12.48 -11.58
C LYS A 8 0.77 -11.21 -10.78
N THR A 9 -0.12 -11.28 -9.79
CA THR A 9 -0.52 -10.12 -8.98
C THR A 9 -0.22 -10.37 -7.52
N ALA A 10 0.51 -9.45 -6.90
CA ALA A 10 0.75 -9.43 -5.45
C ALA A 10 0.14 -8.18 -4.83
N ILE A 11 -0.27 -8.29 -3.57
CA ILE A 11 -0.91 -7.22 -2.80
C ILE A 11 -0.22 -7.14 -1.45
N VAL A 12 0.21 -5.94 -1.06
CA VAL A 12 0.76 -5.67 0.28
C VAL A 12 -0.28 -4.89 1.07
N LEU A 13 -0.78 -5.47 2.15
CA LEU A 13 -1.79 -4.86 3.01
C LEU A 13 -1.15 -4.06 4.14
N GLY A 14 -1.57 -2.81 4.27
CA GLY A 14 -1.17 -1.89 5.34
C GLY A 14 -1.98 -2.07 6.63
N SER A 15 -1.62 -1.27 7.64
CA SER A 15 -2.30 -1.23 8.94
C SER A 15 -3.79 -0.93 8.79
N GLY A 16 -4.63 -1.69 9.48
CA GLY A 16 -6.10 -1.56 9.40
C GLY A 16 -6.75 -2.15 8.15
N LEU A 17 -5.97 -2.60 7.14
CA LEU A 17 -6.47 -3.08 5.85
C LEU A 17 -6.36 -4.61 5.68
N GLY A 18 -5.96 -5.33 6.71
CA GLY A 18 -5.68 -6.76 6.68
C GLY A 18 -6.88 -7.66 6.35
N ALA A 19 -8.12 -7.18 6.55
CA ALA A 19 -9.34 -7.94 6.32
C ALA A 19 -9.53 -8.38 4.85
N PHE A 20 -8.92 -7.71 3.87
CA PHE A 20 -8.98 -8.11 2.47
C PHE A 20 -8.46 -9.54 2.24
N ALA A 21 -7.48 -9.99 3.02
CA ALA A 21 -6.93 -11.34 2.90
C ALA A 21 -7.97 -12.46 3.18
N ASP A 22 -9.05 -12.15 3.89
CA ASP A 22 -10.12 -13.13 4.18
C ASP A 22 -11.02 -13.38 2.96
N ALA A 23 -10.97 -12.52 1.94
CA ALA A 23 -11.67 -12.71 0.67
C ALA A 23 -10.93 -13.66 -0.30
N VAL A 24 -9.72 -14.11 0.03
CA VAL A 24 -8.94 -15.02 -0.82
C VAL A 24 -9.52 -16.41 -0.78
N GLU A 25 -9.99 -16.88 -1.94
CA GLU A 25 -10.58 -18.20 -2.14
C GLU A 25 -9.47 -19.28 -2.24
N GLY A 26 -9.74 -20.45 -1.68
CA GLY A 26 -8.77 -21.55 -1.65
C GLY A 26 -7.45 -21.20 -0.94
N ALA A 27 -7.52 -20.32 0.05
CA ALA A 27 -6.39 -19.70 0.70
C ALA A 27 -5.41 -20.69 1.33
N VAL A 28 -4.15 -20.60 0.92
CA VAL A 28 -3.00 -21.22 1.58
C VAL A 28 -2.30 -20.13 2.39
N LYS A 29 -2.38 -20.21 3.72
CA LYS A 29 -1.76 -19.26 4.64
C LYS A 29 -0.38 -19.79 5.07
N ILE A 30 0.64 -18.96 4.95
CA ILE A 30 2.04 -19.29 5.29
C ILE A 30 2.53 -18.21 6.27
N PRO A 31 2.70 -18.54 7.55
CA PRO A 31 3.30 -17.62 8.54
C PRO A 31 4.69 -17.17 8.09
N TYR A 32 5.06 -15.92 8.33
CA TYR A 32 6.37 -15.40 7.92
C TYR A 32 7.52 -16.16 8.57
N GLU A 33 7.34 -16.70 9.77
CA GLU A 33 8.34 -17.52 10.46
C GLU A 33 8.65 -18.84 9.74
N GLU A 34 7.75 -19.30 8.86
CA GLU A 34 7.98 -20.48 8.01
C GLU A 34 8.69 -20.11 6.68
N ILE A 35 8.86 -18.82 6.38
CA ILE A 35 9.49 -18.36 5.14
C ILE A 35 10.94 -17.96 5.45
N PRO A 36 11.94 -18.66 4.91
CA PRO A 36 13.35 -18.34 5.18
C PRO A 36 13.69 -16.89 4.85
N GLY A 37 14.29 -16.19 5.82
CA GLY A 37 14.73 -14.81 5.67
C GLY A 37 13.66 -13.75 5.91
N PHE A 38 12.38 -14.10 6.00
CA PHE A 38 11.34 -13.11 6.34
C PHE A 38 11.50 -12.67 7.80
N ALA A 39 11.31 -11.38 8.02
CA ALA A 39 11.27 -10.79 9.33
C ALA A 39 9.93 -11.12 10.05
N ARG A 40 9.85 -10.87 11.35
CA ARG A 40 8.59 -10.92 12.08
C ARG A 40 7.89 -9.58 11.97
N SER A 41 6.60 -9.57 11.68
CA SER A 41 5.80 -8.34 11.81
C SER A 41 5.51 -8.10 13.29
N THR A 42 5.94 -6.96 13.82
CA THR A 42 5.76 -6.61 15.24
C THR A 42 4.66 -5.57 15.47
N VAL A 43 4.12 -5.03 14.38
CA VAL A 43 3.08 -4.00 14.42
C VAL A 43 1.72 -4.61 14.76
N VAL A 44 1.03 -4.01 15.71
CA VAL A 44 -0.34 -4.41 16.11
C VAL A 44 -1.28 -4.30 14.89
N GLY A 45 -2.07 -5.36 14.67
CA GLY A 45 -2.99 -5.43 13.52
C GLY A 45 -2.41 -6.09 12.26
N HIS A 46 -1.11 -6.46 12.28
CA HIS A 46 -0.49 -7.24 11.22
C HIS A 46 -0.51 -8.73 11.55
N ALA A 47 -1.11 -9.55 10.67
CA ALA A 47 -1.20 -11.00 10.90
C ALA A 47 0.15 -11.72 10.71
N GLY A 48 1.09 -11.13 9.97
CA GLY A 48 2.43 -11.69 9.77
C GLY A 48 2.41 -12.97 8.93
N GLN A 49 1.66 -12.99 7.84
CA GLN A 49 1.53 -14.16 6.97
C GLN A 49 1.40 -13.78 5.49
N LEU A 50 1.81 -14.71 4.63
CA LEU A 50 1.55 -14.68 3.19
C LEU A 50 0.33 -15.56 2.90
N VAL A 51 -0.64 -15.03 2.17
CA VAL A 51 -1.86 -15.73 1.77
C VAL A 51 -1.85 -15.89 0.25
N LEU A 52 -1.90 -17.13 -0.22
CA LEU A 52 -1.92 -17.48 -1.64
C LEU A 52 -3.27 -18.11 -1.99
N GLY A 53 -3.85 -17.71 -3.10
CA GLY A 53 -5.15 -18.25 -3.55
C GLY A 53 -5.69 -17.45 -4.72
N THR A 54 -7.00 -17.31 -4.81
CA THR A 54 -7.66 -16.56 -5.90
C THR A 54 -8.63 -15.51 -5.39
N ILE A 55 -8.81 -14.47 -6.18
CA ILE A 55 -9.91 -13.49 -6.06
C ILE A 55 -10.68 -13.54 -7.37
N ASP A 56 -11.89 -14.05 -7.36
CA ASP A 56 -12.73 -14.24 -8.57
C ASP A 56 -11.95 -14.92 -9.71
N GLY A 57 -11.21 -15.97 -9.39
CA GLY A 57 -10.42 -16.74 -10.33
C GLY A 57 -9.07 -16.12 -10.72
N VAL A 58 -8.72 -14.92 -10.27
CA VAL A 58 -7.39 -14.32 -10.44
C VAL A 58 -6.47 -14.79 -9.32
N ALA A 59 -5.36 -15.46 -9.69
CA ALA A 59 -4.37 -15.94 -8.73
C ALA A 59 -3.61 -14.77 -8.09
N VAL A 60 -3.57 -14.73 -6.76
CA VAL A 60 -2.96 -13.63 -5.99
C VAL A 60 -2.04 -14.13 -4.88
N ALA A 61 -1.02 -13.32 -4.57
CA ALA A 61 -0.25 -13.40 -3.35
C ALA A 61 -0.55 -12.17 -2.48
N VAL A 62 -1.08 -12.37 -1.30
CA VAL A 62 -1.44 -11.28 -0.38
C VAL A 62 -0.49 -11.31 0.81
N GLN A 63 0.33 -10.28 0.94
CA GLN A 63 1.17 -10.03 2.10
C GLN A 63 0.30 -9.36 3.18
N GLN A 64 -0.15 -10.15 4.16
CA GLN A 64 -1.02 -9.68 5.26
C GLN A 64 -0.18 -9.18 6.42
N GLY A 65 0.18 -7.90 6.36
CA GLY A 65 1.16 -7.23 7.21
C GLY A 65 2.49 -7.03 6.48
N ARG A 66 3.20 -5.95 6.82
CA ARG A 66 4.49 -5.59 6.20
C ARG A 66 5.58 -5.38 7.24
N PHE A 67 6.81 -5.29 6.76
CA PHE A 67 7.96 -4.91 7.58
C PHE A 67 8.24 -3.42 7.39
N HIS A 68 8.51 -2.71 8.49
CA HIS A 68 8.81 -1.29 8.43
C HIS A 68 10.25 -1.02 8.87
N PHE A 69 10.82 0.02 8.30
CA PHE A 69 12.17 0.44 8.64
C PHE A 69 12.30 0.84 10.12
N TYR A 70 11.25 1.46 10.68
CA TYR A 70 11.24 1.85 12.10
C TYR A 70 11.18 0.66 13.09
N GLU A 71 10.88 -0.55 12.63
CA GLU A 71 10.94 -1.77 13.48
C GLU A 71 12.41 -2.21 13.74
N GLY A 72 13.39 -1.53 13.12
CA GLY A 72 14.82 -1.82 13.26
C GLY A 72 15.37 -2.78 12.22
N TYR A 73 14.54 -3.14 11.22
CA TYR A 73 14.97 -3.96 10.08
C TYR A 73 15.80 -3.14 9.09
N ASP A 74 16.81 -3.75 8.50
CA ASP A 74 17.50 -3.13 7.38
C ASP A 74 16.64 -3.14 6.10
N MET A 75 17.07 -2.35 5.09
CA MET A 75 16.31 -2.24 3.84
C MET A 75 16.28 -3.55 3.04
N GLU A 76 17.24 -4.44 3.20
CA GLU A 76 17.24 -5.75 2.54
C GLU A 76 16.12 -6.62 3.08
N GLN A 77 15.94 -6.62 4.41
CA GLN A 77 14.84 -7.34 5.07
C GLN A 77 13.48 -6.74 4.72
N VAL A 78 13.35 -5.40 4.72
CA VAL A 78 12.11 -4.71 4.35
C VAL A 78 11.71 -5.04 2.90
N MET A 79 12.69 -5.14 1.97
CA MET A 79 12.44 -5.39 0.54
C MET A 79 12.29 -6.87 0.19
N LEU A 80 12.68 -7.79 1.07
CA LEU A 80 12.72 -9.22 0.77
C LEU A 80 11.39 -9.77 0.22
N PRO A 81 10.19 -9.39 0.75
CA PRO A 81 8.92 -9.86 0.19
C PRO A 81 8.73 -9.42 -1.27
N VAL A 82 8.95 -8.15 -1.58
CA VAL A 82 8.77 -7.61 -2.93
C VAL A 82 9.76 -8.24 -3.90
N ARG A 83 11.03 -8.41 -3.51
CA ARG A 83 12.03 -9.10 -4.31
C ARG A 83 11.65 -10.56 -4.55
N SER A 84 11.10 -11.23 -3.53
CA SER A 84 10.60 -12.61 -3.66
C SER A 84 9.45 -12.68 -4.67
N PHE A 85 8.50 -11.75 -4.64
CA PHE A 85 7.42 -11.67 -5.62
C PHE A 85 7.97 -11.52 -7.04
N GLY A 86 8.91 -10.61 -7.26
CA GLY A 86 9.51 -10.42 -8.59
C GLY A 86 10.23 -11.67 -9.10
N LEU A 87 10.98 -12.37 -8.24
CA LEU A 87 11.64 -13.63 -8.60
C LEU A 87 10.64 -14.77 -8.89
N LEU A 88 9.47 -14.76 -8.26
CA LEU A 88 8.38 -15.70 -8.52
C LEU A 88 7.57 -15.36 -9.78
N GLY A 89 7.91 -14.27 -10.47
CA GLY A 89 7.28 -13.90 -11.74
C GLY A 89 6.10 -12.96 -11.63
N VAL A 90 5.83 -12.40 -10.44
CA VAL A 90 4.81 -11.36 -10.23
C VAL A 90 5.11 -10.16 -11.13
N LYS A 91 4.08 -9.65 -11.80
CA LYS A 91 4.15 -8.50 -12.72
C LYS A 91 3.44 -7.28 -12.17
N ASN A 92 2.38 -7.47 -11.39
CA ASN A 92 1.53 -6.43 -10.86
C ASN A 92 1.64 -6.40 -9.33
N LEU A 93 1.98 -5.25 -8.76
CA LEU A 93 2.08 -5.06 -7.32
C LEU A 93 1.11 -3.96 -6.88
N ILE A 94 0.20 -4.31 -5.96
CA ILE A 94 -0.66 -3.33 -5.30
C ILE A 94 -0.11 -3.10 -3.90
N LEU A 95 0.21 -1.85 -3.60
CA LEU A 95 0.73 -1.40 -2.31
C LEU A 95 -0.36 -0.61 -1.61
N THR A 96 -0.77 -1.04 -0.43
CA THR A 96 -1.74 -0.30 0.38
C THR A 96 -1.12 0.15 1.70
N ASN A 97 -1.55 1.28 2.23
CA ASN A 97 -1.07 1.82 3.49
C ASN A 97 -2.13 2.67 4.18
N ALA A 98 -1.92 2.95 5.47
CA ALA A 98 -2.55 4.03 6.18
C ALA A 98 -1.64 5.27 6.08
N ALA A 99 -2.22 6.45 5.94
CA ALA A 99 -1.49 7.71 5.79
C ALA A 99 -2.21 8.87 6.50
N GLY A 100 -1.42 9.84 6.96
CA GLY A 100 -1.91 11.12 7.45
C GLY A 100 -2.01 12.13 6.30
N SER A 101 -3.15 12.82 6.18
CA SER A 101 -3.35 13.81 5.11
C SER A 101 -2.72 15.16 5.46
N LEU A 102 -2.06 15.78 4.45
CA LEU A 102 -1.63 17.18 4.45
C LEU A 102 -2.56 18.06 3.62
N ASN A 103 -3.55 17.46 2.98
CA ASN A 103 -4.48 18.12 2.08
C ASN A 103 -5.88 18.16 2.72
N SER A 104 -6.42 19.36 2.91
CA SER A 104 -7.74 19.58 3.55
C SER A 104 -8.90 18.96 2.78
N ASP A 105 -8.72 18.64 1.50
CA ASP A 105 -9.76 18.02 0.67
C ASP A 105 -9.79 16.50 0.84
N MET A 106 -8.79 15.93 1.50
CA MET A 106 -8.69 14.49 1.77
C MET A 106 -8.91 14.21 3.27
N MET A 107 -10.16 14.06 3.65
CA MET A 107 -10.56 13.81 5.04
C MET A 107 -10.35 12.35 5.47
N PRO A 108 -10.27 12.07 6.78
CA PRO A 108 -10.18 10.69 7.29
C PRO A 108 -11.33 9.81 6.81
N GLY A 109 -10.98 8.72 6.14
CA GLY A 109 -11.90 7.84 5.43
C GLY A 109 -11.81 7.94 3.91
N SER A 110 -11.16 8.97 3.36
CA SER A 110 -10.85 9.05 1.94
C SER A 110 -9.76 8.06 1.54
N LEU A 111 -9.73 7.70 0.27
CA LEU A 111 -8.65 6.95 -0.35
C LEU A 111 -7.83 7.88 -1.26
N MET A 112 -6.51 7.69 -1.31
CA MET A 112 -5.63 8.42 -2.22
C MET A 112 -4.86 7.44 -3.11
N LEU A 113 -5.02 7.56 -4.41
CA LEU A 113 -4.13 6.91 -5.38
C LEU A 113 -2.80 7.65 -5.38
N ILE A 114 -1.73 6.92 -5.11
CA ILE A 114 -0.39 7.50 -5.12
C ILE A 114 0.03 7.70 -6.57
N SER A 115 0.09 8.95 -7.00
CA SER A 115 0.52 9.31 -8.36
C SER A 115 2.05 9.45 -8.47
N ASP A 116 2.69 9.87 -7.37
CA ASP A 116 4.13 10.01 -7.23
C ASP A 116 4.52 9.99 -5.74
N HIS A 117 5.82 10.03 -5.43
CA HIS A 117 6.29 10.04 -4.06
C HIS A 117 7.50 10.94 -3.79
N LEU A 118 7.64 11.33 -2.54
CA LEU A 118 8.86 11.89 -1.98
C LEU A 118 9.50 10.87 -1.04
N ASN A 119 10.73 10.45 -1.32
CA ASN A 119 11.50 9.57 -0.43
C ASN A 119 12.28 10.41 0.59
N CYS A 120 11.66 10.68 1.72
CA CYS A 120 12.24 11.40 2.85
C CYS A 120 12.70 10.48 4.00
N LEU A 121 12.84 9.17 3.74
CA LEU A 121 13.34 8.17 4.70
C LEU A 121 14.82 8.38 5.11
N GLY A 122 15.56 9.17 4.34
CA GLY A 122 17.03 9.31 4.53
C GLY A 122 17.83 8.11 4.02
N VAL A 123 17.18 7.14 3.41
CA VAL A 123 17.79 5.92 2.86
C VAL A 123 17.12 5.51 1.54
N ASN A 124 17.91 4.87 0.66
CA ASN A 124 17.39 4.28 -0.58
C ASN A 124 17.59 2.76 -0.54
N PRO A 125 16.56 1.95 -0.83
CA PRO A 125 16.63 0.48 -0.75
C PRO A 125 17.61 -0.14 -1.75
N LEU A 126 18.01 0.60 -2.79
CA LEU A 126 18.98 0.16 -3.79
C LEU A 126 20.43 0.59 -3.49
N ARG A 127 20.67 1.17 -2.31
CA ARG A 127 22.02 1.55 -1.88
C ARG A 127 22.88 0.30 -1.65
N GLY A 128 24.10 0.30 -2.20
CA GLY A 128 25.04 -0.81 -2.09
C GLY A 128 25.38 -1.41 -3.46
N PRO A 129 25.98 -2.59 -3.51
CA PRO A 129 26.24 -3.32 -4.76
C PRO A 129 24.93 -3.65 -5.49
N ASN A 130 24.93 -3.48 -6.82
CA ASN A 130 23.77 -3.88 -7.62
C ASN A 130 23.78 -5.40 -7.88
N ASP A 131 22.62 -6.03 -7.74
CA ASP A 131 22.38 -7.38 -8.23
C ASP A 131 21.57 -7.30 -9.53
N GLU A 132 22.20 -7.56 -10.65
CA GLU A 132 21.59 -7.44 -11.98
C GLU A 132 20.39 -8.38 -12.20
N ARG A 133 20.23 -9.40 -11.35
CA ARG A 133 19.03 -10.26 -11.38
C ARG A 133 17.76 -9.51 -11.03
N PHE A 134 17.87 -8.41 -10.28
CA PHE A 134 16.75 -7.56 -9.86
C PHE A 134 16.51 -6.37 -10.80
N GLY A 135 17.52 -5.95 -11.57
CA GLY A 135 17.38 -4.84 -12.49
C GLY A 135 18.66 -4.00 -12.67
N PRO A 136 18.55 -2.88 -13.40
CA PRO A 136 19.69 -2.03 -13.71
C PRO A 136 20.17 -1.26 -12.48
N ARG A 137 21.48 -0.91 -12.46
CA ARG A 137 22.06 -0.11 -11.37
C ARG A 137 21.34 1.22 -11.12
N PHE A 138 20.83 1.86 -12.17
CA PHE A 138 20.14 3.14 -12.14
C PHE A 138 18.79 3.02 -12.83
N PRO A 139 17.73 2.57 -12.10
CA PRO A 139 16.40 2.48 -12.67
C PRO A 139 15.80 3.86 -12.89
N ASP A 140 15.07 4.01 -13.99
CA ASP A 140 14.27 5.20 -14.25
C ASP A 140 13.04 5.22 -13.34
N MET A 141 12.87 6.31 -12.57
CA MET A 141 11.80 6.52 -11.62
C MET A 141 10.75 7.53 -12.12
N SER A 142 10.77 7.91 -13.39
CA SER A 142 9.81 8.89 -13.95
C SER A 142 8.36 8.43 -13.93
N GLU A 143 8.12 7.11 -13.88
CA GLU A 143 6.79 6.51 -13.75
C GLU A 143 6.88 5.27 -12.86
N VAL A 144 6.78 5.47 -11.54
CA VAL A 144 6.82 4.39 -10.54
C VAL A 144 5.45 3.76 -10.39
N TYR A 145 4.41 4.58 -10.37
CA TYR A 145 3.02 4.15 -10.22
C TYR A 145 2.35 4.15 -11.58
N ASP A 146 1.85 2.99 -11.97
CA ASP A 146 1.30 2.74 -13.30
C ASP A 146 0.03 3.55 -13.55
N ARG A 147 0.00 4.34 -14.64
CA ARG A 147 -1.11 5.24 -14.96
C ARG A 147 -2.37 4.49 -15.36
N GLU A 148 -2.25 3.40 -16.12
CA GLU A 148 -3.41 2.59 -16.49
C GLU A 148 -4.07 1.98 -15.25
N PHE A 149 -3.28 1.50 -14.27
CA PHE A 149 -3.82 0.98 -13.01
C PHE A 149 -4.51 2.06 -12.19
N GLN A 150 -4.00 3.29 -12.21
CA GLN A 150 -4.66 4.42 -11.55
C GLN A 150 -5.99 4.78 -12.22
N GLU A 151 -6.06 4.76 -13.57
CA GLU A 151 -7.32 4.99 -14.29
C GLU A 151 -8.33 3.88 -13.99
N ILE A 152 -7.93 2.62 -14.01
CA ILE A 152 -8.77 1.48 -13.63
C ILE A 152 -9.32 1.69 -12.21
N ALA A 153 -8.47 2.07 -11.25
CA ALA A 153 -8.89 2.29 -9.87
C ALA A 153 -9.92 3.42 -9.75
N LEU A 154 -9.73 4.53 -10.48
CA LEU A 154 -10.70 5.64 -10.52
C LEU A 154 -12.02 5.24 -11.17
N GLU A 155 -11.98 4.50 -12.27
CA GLU A 155 -13.20 4.00 -12.93
C GLU A 155 -14.00 3.13 -11.97
N GLU A 156 -13.35 2.18 -11.29
CA GLU A 156 -14.03 1.29 -10.37
C GLU A 156 -14.54 2.01 -9.12
N ALA A 157 -13.81 2.99 -8.60
CA ALA A 157 -14.29 3.83 -7.51
C ALA A 157 -15.57 4.61 -7.90
N ASN A 158 -15.58 5.21 -9.10
CA ASN A 158 -16.74 5.91 -9.61
C ASN A 158 -17.93 4.96 -9.87
N ASN A 159 -17.66 3.73 -10.29
CA ASN A 159 -18.70 2.69 -10.44
C ASN A 159 -19.33 2.34 -9.08
N ILE A 160 -18.49 2.11 -8.07
CA ILE A 160 -18.94 1.83 -6.70
C ILE A 160 -19.78 2.99 -6.15
N ALA A 161 -19.32 4.24 -6.29
CA ALA A 161 -20.05 5.41 -5.82
C ALA A 161 -21.45 5.50 -6.46
N ARG A 162 -21.54 5.34 -7.79
CA ARG A 162 -22.83 5.34 -8.51
C ARG A 162 -23.75 4.21 -8.06
N GLU A 163 -23.25 2.97 -7.98
CA GLU A 163 -24.05 1.81 -7.58
C GLU A 163 -24.57 1.92 -6.15
N ARG A 164 -23.81 2.54 -5.24
CA ARG A 164 -24.23 2.78 -3.85
C ARG A 164 -25.24 3.90 -3.74
N HIS A 165 -25.05 4.99 -4.49
CA HIS A 165 -26.01 6.09 -4.57
C HIS A 165 -27.37 5.59 -5.09
N ASP A 166 -27.40 4.80 -6.17
CA ASP A 166 -28.62 4.27 -6.77
C ASP A 166 -29.38 3.32 -5.83
N LYS A 167 -28.67 2.66 -4.90
CA LYS A 167 -29.25 1.81 -3.85
C LYS A 167 -29.64 2.57 -2.59
N GLY A 168 -29.52 3.90 -2.58
CA GLY A 168 -29.79 4.73 -1.40
C GLY A 168 -28.83 4.47 -0.22
N ARG A 169 -27.67 3.90 -0.51
CA ARG A 169 -26.58 3.68 0.46
C ARG A 169 -25.55 4.79 0.27
N ASP A 170 -25.12 5.37 1.38
CA ASP A 170 -23.96 6.29 1.46
C ASP A 170 -23.96 7.43 0.43
N ALA A 171 -24.89 8.40 0.58
CA ALA A 171 -24.89 9.65 -0.21
C ALA A 171 -23.58 10.47 -0.08
N GLU A 172 -22.72 10.11 0.88
CA GLU A 172 -21.44 10.78 1.19
C GLU A 172 -20.24 10.24 0.38
N LEU A 173 -20.40 9.16 -0.40
CA LEU A 173 -19.29 8.55 -1.16
C LEU A 173 -19.02 9.23 -2.51
N THR A 174 -19.53 10.42 -2.76
CA THR A 174 -19.36 11.11 -4.07
C THR A 174 -17.95 11.57 -4.38
N ASP A 175 -17.04 11.61 -3.38
CA ASP A 175 -15.67 12.11 -3.56
C ASP A 175 -14.69 11.41 -2.59
N PHE A 176 -14.74 10.10 -2.54
CA PHE A 176 -13.95 9.33 -1.56
C PHE A 176 -12.56 8.93 -2.05
N ILE A 177 -12.23 9.17 -3.34
CA ILE A 177 -10.94 8.81 -3.94
C ILE A 177 -10.29 10.02 -4.61
N HIS A 178 -9.04 10.25 -4.29
CA HIS A 178 -8.22 11.36 -4.79
C HIS A 178 -6.94 10.83 -5.43
N ARG A 179 -6.20 11.70 -6.11
CA ARG A 179 -4.80 11.45 -6.49
C ARG A 179 -3.90 12.37 -5.69
N GLY A 180 -2.71 11.90 -5.33
CA GLY A 180 -1.78 12.72 -4.58
C GLY A 180 -0.37 12.15 -4.50
N ILE A 181 0.52 12.96 -3.93
CA ILE A 181 1.92 12.66 -3.72
C ILE A 181 2.11 12.15 -2.27
N TYR A 182 2.65 10.94 -2.16
CA TYR A 182 2.94 10.32 -0.86
C TYR A 182 4.37 10.63 -0.42
N CYS A 183 4.55 11.17 0.78
CA CYS A 183 5.86 11.39 1.39
C CYS A 183 6.17 10.27 2.39
N ALA A 184 7.22 9.51 2.11
CA ALA A 184 7.68 8.45 3.02
C ALA A 184 8.70 8.97 4.01
N LEU A 185 8.45 8.70 5.29
CA LEU A 185 9.26 9.09 6.45
C LEU A 185 9.72 7.88 7.22
N SER A 186 10.81 8.01 7.97
CA SER A 186 11.37 6.87 8.70
C SER A 186 10.52 6.40 9.89
N GLY A 187 9.81 7.33 10.55
CA GLY A 187 9.18 7.01 11.84
C GLY A 187 10.23 6.69 12.93
N PRO A 188 9.84 6.11 14.09
CA PRO A 188 8.48 5.76 14.50
C PRO A 188 7.65 6.94 15.06
N THR A 189 8.24 8.13 15.21
CA THR A 189 7.51 9.30 15.66
C THR A 189 6.61 9.83 14.55
N TYR A 190 5.44 10.32 14.91
CA TYR A 190 4.70 11.21 14.03
C TYR A 190 5.46 12.52 13.88
N GLU A 191 5.14 13.25 12.84
CA GLU A 191 5.79 14.49 12.45
C GLU A 191 5.40 15.63 13.41
N THR A 192 6.26 16.63 13.49
CA THR A 192 5.91 17.90 14.11
C THR A 192 5.08 18.76 13.14
N PRO A 193 4.26 19.71 13.63
CA PRO A 193 3.55 20.66 12.76
C PRO A 193 4.47 21.45 11.82
N ALA A 194 5.72 21.67 12.19
CA ALA A 194 6.71 22.37 11.35
C ALA A 194 7.17 21.48 10.17
N GLU A 195 7.41 20.19 10.43
CA GLU A 195 7.74 19.21 9.39
C GLU A 195 6.57 19.04 8.41
N ILE A 196 5.33 18.96 8.92
CA ILE A 196 4.13 18.88 8.06
C ILE A 196 4.02 20.09 7.13
N ARG A 197 4.22 21.32 7.65
CA ARG A 197 4.26 22.51 6.79
C ARG A 197 5.33 22.44 5.73
N MET A 198 6.52 21.91 6.07
CA MET A 198 7.65 21.74 5.12
C MET A 198 7.28 20.73 4.03
N TYR A 199 6.79 19.53 4.39
CA TYR A 199 6.42 18.50 3.40
C TYR A 199 5.29 18.95 2.48
N ARG A 200 4.31 19.68 3.02
CA ARG A 200 3.24 20.30 2.22
C ARG A 200 3.81 21.29 1.20
N GLN A 201 4.79 22.12 1.59
CA GLN A 201 5.44 23.05 0.66
C GLN A 201 6.27 22.32 -0.42
N LEU A 202 6.78 21.13 -0.13
CA LEU A 202 7.46 20.27 -1.11
C LEU A 202 6.47 19.56 -2.04
N GLY A 203 5.16 19.72 -1.84
CA GLY A 203 4.11 19.16 -2.67
C GLY A 203 3.57 17.81 -2.21
N ALA A 204 3.83 17.39 -0.97
CA ALA A 204 3.23 16.18 -0.43
C ALA A 204 1.74 16.41 -0.07
N ASP A 205 0.90 15.42 -0.41
CA ASP A 205 -0.51 15.36 -0.05
C ASP A 205 -0.78 14.44 1.15
N ALA A 206 0.05 13.42 1.33
CA ALA A 206 -0.04 12.49 2.45
C ALA A 206 1.35 12.07 2.95
N VAL A 207 1.45 11.72 4.24
CA VAL A 207 2.67 11.18 4.88
C VAL A 207 2.42 9.80 5.45
N GLY A 208 3.48 8.99 5.48
CA GLY A 208 3.48 7.70 6.17
C GLY A 208 4.87 7.08 6.21
N MET A 209 4.97 5.87 6.76
CA MET A 209 6.25 5.26 7.15
C MET A 209 6.56 3.97 6.37
N SER A 210 6.08 3.86 5.12
CA SER A 210 6.19 2.62 4.32
C SER A 210 6.15 2.89 2.82
N THR A 211 5.86 1.85 2.03
CA THR A 211 5.41 1.90 0.62
C THR A 211 6.46 2.33 -0.40
N VAL A 212 7.17 3.43 -0.19
CA VAL A 212 8.16 3.95 -1.15
C VAL A 212 9.33 3.00 -1.37
N PRO A 213 9.94 2.39 -0.34
CA PRO A 213 10.97 1.38 -0.57
C PRO A 213 10.47 0.20 -1.42
N GLU A 214 9.25 -0.27 -1.15
CA GLU A 214 8.63 -1.38 -1.88
C GLU A 214 8.35 -0.99 -3.34
N ALA A 215 7.86 0.23 -3.58
CA ALA A 215 7.62 0.77 -4.92
C ALA A 215 8.93 0.92 -5.72
N ILE A 216 10.01 1.38 -5.07
CA ILE A 216 11.35 1.47 -5.67
C ILE A 216 11.86 0.07 -6.05
N ALA A 217 11.73 -0.91 -5.16
CA ALA A 217 12.16 -2.28 -5.43
C ALA A 217 11.32 -2.92 -6.55
N ALA A 218 10.03 -2.70 -6.57
CA ALA A 218 9.14 -3.18 -7.62
C ALA A 218 9.50 -2.58 -9.00
N ARG A 219 9.71 -1.26 -9.06
CA ARG A 219 10.13 -0.56 -10.30
C ARG A 219 11.48 -1.06 -10.78
N HIS A 220 12.45 -1.27 -9.87
CA HIS A 220 13.76 -1.85 -10.17
C HIS A 220 13.65 -3.21 -10.86
N MET A 221 12.66 -4.04 -10.46
CA MET A 221 12.41 -5.38 -11.01
C MET A 221 11.46 -5.36 -12.22
N GLY A 222 11.04 -4.19 -12.70
CA GLY A 222 10.14 -4.05 -13.85
C GLY A 222 8.70 -4.47 -13.56
N MET A 223 8.28 -4.49 -12.30
CA MET A 223 6.88 -4.68 -11.93
C MET A 223 6.09 -3.38 -12.13
N ARG A 224 4.82 -3.51 -12.52
CA ARG A 224 3.85 -2.42 -12.56
C ARG A 224 3.25 -2.25 -11.17
N SER A 225 3.24 -1.04 -10.65
CA SER A 225 2.80 -0.78 -9.27
C SER A 225 1.59 0.14 -9.21
N LEU A 226 0.64 -0.17 -8.31
CA LEU A 226 -0.44 0.72 -7.89
C LEU A 226 -0.28 0.98 -6.39
N GLY A 227 -0.27 2.24 -5.97
CA GLY A 227 -0.29 2.64 -4.57
C GLY A 227 -1.65 3.18 -4.17
N ILE A 228 -2.21 2.72 -3.05
CA ILE A 228 -3.46 3.21 -2.48
C ILE A 228 -3.25 3.50 -0.99
N SER A 229 -3.38 4.76 -0.61
CA SER A 229 -3.38 5.18 0.80
C SER A 229 -4.81 5.28 1.32
N CYS A 230 -5.07 4.69 2.48
CA CYS A 230 -6.23 5.01 3.28
C CYS A 230 -5.86 6.21 4.16
N ILE A 231 -6.54 7.33 3.98
CA ILE A 231 -6.37 8.50 4.83
C ILE A 231 -7.04 8.21 6.17
N THR A 232 -6.24 8.04 7.21
CA THR A 232 -6.73 7.63 8.53
C THR A 232 -6.87 8.77 9.51
N ASN A 233 -6.12 9.84 9.30
CA ASN A 233 -6.09 11.04 10.13
C ASN A 233 -5.61 12.24 9.31
N LEU A 234 -5.86 13.44 9.79
CA LEU A 234 -5.13 14.62 9.35
C LEU A 234 -3.74 14.62 10.01
N ALA A 235 -2.72 15.09 9.29
CA ALA A 235 -1.36 15.15 9.80
C ALA A 235 -1.20 16.18 10.93
N ALA A 236 -0.11 16.09 11.69
CA ALA A 236 0.12 16.92 12.87
C ALA A 236 0.00 18.43 12.60
N GLY A 237 -0.84 19.11 13.39
CA GLY A 237 -1.10 20.55 13.28
C GLY A 237 -2.05 20.95 12.15
N MET A 238 -2.68 19.98 11.46
CA MET A 238 -3.77 20.23 10.52
C MET A 238 -5.11 20.39 11.22
N GLU A 239 -5.26 19.75 12.39
CA GLU A 239 -6.40 19.91 13.31
C GLU A 239 -5.90 19.89 14.76
N GLU A 240 -6.77 20.25 15.72
CA GLU A 240 -6.48 20.12 17.14
C GLU A 240 -6.64 18.66 17.59
N GLY A 241 -5.70 18.15 18.35
CA GLY A 241 -5.75 16.78 18.88
C GLY A 241 -4.41 16.06 18.90
N VAL A 242 -4.43 14.83 19.41
CA VAL A 242 -3.29 13.93 19.45
C VAL A 242 -3.51 12.83 18.42
N ILE A 243 -2.50 12.59 17.59
CA ILE A 243 -2.53 11.47 16.64
C ILE A 243 -2.20 10.19 17.42
N ASP A 244 -3.07 9.18 17.30
CA ASP A 244 -2.92 7.89 17.96
C ASP A 244 -3.15 6.75 16.96
N HIS A 245 -2.41 5.67 17.11
CA HIS A 245 -2.52 4.50 16.26
C HIS A 245 -3.91 3.80 16.34
N SER A 246 -4.64 3.97 17.43
CA SER A 246 -6.02 3.46 17.54
C SER A 246 -6.96 4.08 16.51
N HIS A 247 -6.83 5.38 16.23
CA HIS A 247 -7.60 6.08 15.19
C HIS A 247 -7.32 5.51 13.78
N VAL A 248 -6.07 5.08 13.53
CA VAL A 248 -5.70 4.42 12.27
C VAL A 248 -6.49 3.13 12.10
N MET A 249 -6.57 2.31 13.15
CA MET A 249 -7.28 1.03 13.11
C MET A 249 -8.79 1.22 12.99
N GLU A 250 -9.38 2.17 13.72
CA GLU A 250 -10.81 2.49 13.67
C GLU A 250 -11.23 3.00 12.29
N THR A 251 -10.47 3.93 11.72
CA THR A 251 -10.75 4.46 10.38
C THR A 251 -10.58 3.38 9.31
N GLY A 252 -9.53 2.56 9.39
CA GLY A 252 -9.36 1.42 8.50
C GLY A 252 -10.54 0.46 8.54
N ALA A 253 -11.06 0.13 9.73
CA ALA A 253 -12.24 -0.71 9.89
C ALA A 253 -13.51 -0.07 9.29
N ARG A 254 -13.68 1.25 9.46
CA ARG A 254 -14.83 1.99 8.92
C ARG A 254 -14.89 1.96 7.39
N VAL A 255 -13.74 2.05 6.71
CA VAL A 255 -13.69 2.07 5.23
C VAL A 255 -13.51 0.67 4.62
N ALA A 256 -13.33 -0.36 5.44
CA ALA A 256 -12.93 -1.70 4.99
C ALA A 256 -13.87 -2.27 3.92
N GLU A 257 -15.19 -2.06 4.04
CA GLU A 257 -16.16 -2.57 3.06
C GLU A 257 -15.92 -2.00 1.66
N VAL A 258 -15.84 -0.66 1.56
CA VAL A 258 -15.64 0.04 0.27
C VAL A 258 -14.25 -0.22 -0.27
N PHE A 259 -13.23 -0.19 0.60
CA PHE A 259 -11.87 -0.48 0.23
C PHE A 259 -11.70 -1.90 -0.33
N ASN A 260 -12.26 -2.91 0.35
CA ASN A 260 -12.17 -4.30 -0.08
C ASN A 260 -12.91 -4.52 -1.41
N GLU A 261 -14.08 -3.88 -1.59
CA GLU A 261 -14.81 -3.93 -2.86
C GLU A 261 -14.00 -3.31 -3.99
N LEU A 262 -13.41 -2.13 -3.77
CA LEU A 262 -12.56 -1.45 -4.75
C LEU A 262 -11.35 -2.31 -5.11
N LEU A 263 -10.62 -2.80 -4.10
CA LEU A 263 -9.43 -3.61 -4.31
C LEU A 263 -9.74 -4.90 -5.06
N ARG A 264 -10.86 -5.56 -4.75
CA ARG A 264 -11.34 -6.75 -5.46
C ARG A 264 -11.57 -6.45 -6.94
N ARG A 265 -12.29 -5.36 -7.27
CA ARG A 265 -12.57 -4.95 -8.67
C ARG A 265 -11.28 -4.62 -9.43
N ILE A 266 -10.35 -3.91 -8.80
CA ILE A 266 -9.04 -3.62 -9.37
C ILE A 266 -8.30 -4.93 -9.69
N VAL A 267 -8.20 -5.86 -8.73
CA VAL A 267 -7.53 -7.15 -8.92
C VAL A 267 -8.07 -7.91 -10.12
N ILE A 268 -9.39 -7.95 -10.29
CA ILE A 268 -10.05 -8.62 -11.44
C ILE A 268 -9.66 -7.95 -12.77
N ARG A 269 -9.55 -6.62 -12.78
CA ARG A 269 -9.24 -5.83 -13.99
C ARG A 269 -7.78 -5.96 -14.42
N ILE A 270 -6.85 -5.89 -13.47
CA ILE A 270 -5.41 -5.91 -13.76
C ILE A 270 -4.82 -7.32 -13.83
N GLY A 271 -5.52 -8.33 -13.31
CA GLY A 271 -5.06 -9.72 -13.26
C GLY A 271 -5.45 -10.55 -14.48
N LYS A 272 -6.25 -9.99 -15.36
CA LYS A 272 -6.64 -10.61 -16.64
C LYS A 272 -5.63 -10.23 -17.73
#